data_7f4fb3bcc1d5d07cbd6609c806badcce
#
_entry.id   7f4fb3bcc1d5d07cbd6609c806badcce
#
_cell.length_a   1.000
_cell.length_b   1.000
_cell.length_c   1.000
_cell.angle_alpha   90.00
_cell.angle_beta   90.00
_cell.angle_gamma   90.00
#
_symmetry.space_group_name_H-M   'P 1'
#
loop_
_entity.id
_entity.type
_entity.pdbx_description
1 polymer ?
#
loop_
_entity_poly.entity_id
_entity_poly.type
_entity_poly.pdbx_seq_one_letter_code
_entity_poly.pdbx_strand_id
1 'polypeptide(L)'
;ATGVVLVLHQMGSHGPAYYKRVDPAFKRFLPECTSNALQACARQEVVNAYDNTVLYTDHFVAQTVQWLSQQTAYDTALLYVSDHGESLGENNLYLHGLPYALAPREQKHVPMLAWASPAWRQRMGLNTACATKQAQRPWSHDNFFHTVLGLADVHTQAYQGALDAWGPCYTDKPTMVPMASLTQ
;
A
#
# COMPACT_ATOMS: atom_id res chain seq x y z
N ALA A 1 11.01 -17.47 -17.55
CA ALA A 1 10.16 -17.61 -16.36
C ALA A 1 8.95 -16.71 -16.57
N THR A 2 7.75 -17.24 -16.40
CA THR A 2 6.51 -16.46 -16.43
C THR A 2 6.31 -15.86 -15.05
N GLY A 3 6.38 -14.52 -14.93
CA GLY A 3 6.03 -13.83 -13.70
C GLY A 3 4.51 -13.87 -13.44
N VAL A 4 4.12 -13.82 -12.17
CA VAL A 4 2.70 -13.74 -11.76
C VAL A 4 2.53 -12.45 -10.95
N VAL A 5 1.53 -11.66 -11.27
CA VAL A 5 1.10 -10.50 -10.49
C VAL A 5 -0.28 -10.81 -9.92
N LEU A 6 -0.39 -10.77 -8.60
CA LEU A 6 -1.66 -10.91 -7.89
C LEU A 6 -2.08 -9.54 -7.36
N VAL A 7 -3.29 -9.10 -7.71
CA VAL A 7 -3.88 -7.88 -7.18
C VAL A 7 -4.96 -8.26 -6.17
N LEU A 8 -4.75 -7.89 -4.92
CA LEU A 8 -5.66 -8.16 -3.81
C LEU A 8 -6.33 -6.84 -3.41
N HIS A 9 -7.54 -6.62 -3.92
CA HIS A 9 -8.30 -5.41 -3.61
C HIS A 9 -9.16 -5.64 -2.36
N GLN A 10 -8.73 -5.04 -1.24
CA GLN A 10 -9.46 -5.11 0.03
C GLN A 10 -10.44 -3.95 0.16
N MET A 11 -11.57 -4.21 0.82
CA MET A 11 -12.44 -3.14 1.34
C MET A 11 -11.78 -2.40 2.52
N GLY A 12 -10.86 -3.04 3.23
CA GLY A 12 -10.06 -2.44 4.28
C GLY A 12 -10.86 -1.62 5.28
N SER A 13 -10.37 -0.41 5.55
CA SER A 13 -10.95 0.55 6.49
C SER A 13 -11.97 1.49 5.84
N HIS A 14 -12.64 1.08 4.76
CA HIS A 14 -13.65 1.92 4.09
C HIS A 14 -14.90 2.10 4.94
N GLY A 15 -15.27 3.36 5.22
CA GLY A 15 -16.46 3.75 5.99
C GLY A 15 -17.78 3.60 5.21
N PRO A 16 -18.92 3.93 5.83
CA PRO A 16 -19.08 4.25 7.26
C PRO A 16 -19.19 3.03 8.18
N ALA A 17 -19.39 1.82 7.64
CA ALA A 17 -19.72 0.62 8.40
C ALA A 17 -18.47 -0.13 8.89
N TYR A 18 -17.50 0.56 9.50
CA TYR A 18 -16.24 -0.03 9.99
C TYR A 18 -16.46 -1.30 10.82
N TYR A 19 -17.40 -1.26 11.76
CA TYR A 19 -17.74 -2.36 12.68
C TYR A 19 -18.17 -3.67 12.01
N LYS A 20 -18.61 -3.61 10.73
CA LYS A 20 -19.02 -4.79 9.94
C LYS A 20 -17.88 -5.43 9.17
N ARG A 21 -16.70 -4.77 9.10
CA ARG A 21 -15.59 -5.19 8.24
C ARG A 21 -14.50 -5.97 8.98
N VAL A 22 -14.70 -6.19 10.26
CA VAL A 22 -13.70 -6.81 11.15
C VAL A 22 -14.27 -8.09 11.74
N ASP A 23 -13.49 -9.16 11.66
CA ASP A 23 -13.79 -10.37 12.41
C ASP A 23 -13.83 -10.05 13.91
N PRO A 24 -14.83 -10.52 14.66
CA PRO A 24 -14.97 -10.29 16.10
C PRO A 24 -13.69 -10.56 16.90
N ALA A 25 -12.86 -11.51 16.49
CA ALA A 25 -11.59 -11.84 17.12
C ALA A 25 -10.57 -10.68 17.08
N PHE A 26 -10.74 -9.73 16.15
CA PHE A 26 -9.86 -8.56 15.97
C PHE A 26 -10.43 -7.27 16.58
N LYS A 27 -11.60 -7.30 17.23
CA LYS A 27 -12.19 -6.14 17.91
C LYS A 27 -11.52 -5.93 19.26
N ARG A 28 -10.45 -5.15 19.27
CA ARG A 28 -9.63 -4.85 20.45
C ARG A 28 -9.94 -3.49 21.07
N PHE A 29 -10.35 -2.53 20.25
CA PHE A 29 -10.64 -1.17 20.67
C PHE A 29 -12.14 -1.02 20.90
N LEU A 30 -12.53 -0.83 22.17
CA LEU A 30 -13.92 -0.80 22.62
C LEU A 30 -14.17 0.35 23.61
N PRO A 31 -15.40 0.88 23.71
CA PRO A 31 -16.52 0.61 22.84
C PRO A 31 -16.30 1.08 21.42
N GLU A 32 -16.91 0.43 20.42
CA GLU A 32 -16.83 0.84 19.01
C GLU A 32 -18.17 1.41 18.53
N CYS A 33 -18.13 2.34 17.57
CA CYS A 33 -19.32 2.83 16.89
C CYS A 33 -19.92 1.72 16.03
N THR A 34 -21.17 1.35 16.30
CA THR A 34 -21.93 0.32 15.57
C THR A 34 -23.01 0.91 14.66
N SER A 35 -22.87 2.20 14.29
CA SER A 35 -23.79 2.95 13.45
C SER A 35 -23.12 3.37 12.14
N ASN A 36 -23.91 3.46 11.06
CA ASN A 36 -23.46 4.10 9.82
C ASN A 36 -23.55 5.64 9.89
N ALA A 37 -24.33 6.17 10.84
CA ALA A 37 -24.37 7.60 11.13
C ALA A 37 -23.26 7.94 12.14
N LEU A 38 -22.02 8.07 11.66
CA LEU A 38 -20.81 8.23 12.48
C LEU A 38 -20.93 9.44 13.43
N GLN A 39 -21.58 10.51 13.00
CA GLN A 39 -21.82 11.71 13.80
C GLN A 39 -22.74 11.48 15.02
N ALA A 40 -23.44 10.35 15.06
CA ALA A 40 -24.28 9.96 16.21
C ALA A 40 -23.50 9.20 17.29
N CYS A 41 -22.28 8.76 17.01
CA CYS A 41 -21.39 8.11 17.96
C CYS A 41 -20.45 9.13 18.63
N ALA A 42 -19.94 8.79 19.80
CA ALA A 42 -18.81 9.52 20.36
C ALA A 42 -17.59 9.37 19.44
N ARG A 43 -16.80 10.45 19.30
CA ARG A 43 -15.63 10.43 18.40
C ARG A 43 -14.69 9.26 18.69
N GLN A 44 -14.43 8.97 19.96
CA GLN A 44 -13.57 7.85 20.35
C GLN A 44 -14.11 6.50 19.88
N GLU A 45 -15.44 6.31 19.87
CA GLU A 45 -16.06 5.09 19.37
C GLU A 45 -15.87 4.93 17.85
N VAL A 46 -15.89 6.05 17.10
CA VAL A 46 -15.58 6.06 15.66
C VAL A 46 -14.12 5.68 15.42
N VAL A 47 -13.20 6.28 16.17
CA VAL A 47 -11.77 5.94 16.12
C VAL A 47 -11.56 4.47 16.46
N ASN A 48 -12.15 3.96 17.54
CA ASN A 48 -12.03 2.56 17.94
C ASN A 48 -12.52 1.60 16.83
N ALA A 49 -13.65 1.92 16.19
CA ALA A 49 -14.15 1.11 15.08
C ALA A 49 -13.19 1.11 13.89
N TYR A 50 -12.61 2.26 13.56
CA TYR A 50 -11.60 2.40 12.51
C TYR A 50 -10.31 1.65 12.87
N ASP A 51 -9.79 1.81 14.08
CA ASP A 51 -8.54 1.17 14.53
C ASP A 51 -8.66 -0.38 14.52
N ASN A 52 -9.83 -0.92 14.83
CA ASN A 52 -10.11 -2.35 14.66
C ASN A 52 -9.94 -2.79 13.19
N THR A 53 -10.37 -1.96 12.21
CA THR A 53 -10.19 -2.28 10.79
C THR A 53 -8.73 -2.21 10.37
N VAL A 54 -7.97 -1.25 10.92
CA VAL A 54 -6.52 -1.14 10.68
C VAL A 54 -5.78 -2.37 11.23
N LEU A 55 -6.11 -2.79 12.45
CA LEU A 55 -5.56 -4.01 13.05
C LEU A 55 -5.85 -5.26 12.19
N TYR A 56 -7.05 -5.35 11.63
CA TYR A 56 -7.42 -6.47 10.76
C TYR A 56 -6.70 -6.41 9.41
N THR A 57 -6.50 -5.23 8.84
CA THR A 57 -5.70 -5.02 7.64
C THR A 57 -4.23 -5.39 7.87
N ASP A 58 -3.65 -5.00 9.01
CA ASP A 58 -2.29 -5.37 9.40
C ASP A 58 -2.13 -6.90 9.45
N HIS A 59 -3.09 -7.59 10.09
CA HIS A 59 -3.10 -9.05 10.11
C HIS A 59 -3.14 -9.64 8.70
N PHE A 60 -3.98 -9.12 7.82
CA PHE A 60 -4.08 -9.59 6.43
C PHE A 60 -2.75 -9.41 5.68
N VAL A 61 -2.11 -8.25 5.79
CA VAL A 61 -0.82 -7.98 5.15
C VAL A 61 0.26 -8.91 5.72
N ALA A 62 0.29 -9.11 7.05
CA ALA A 62 1.23 -10.02 7.70
C ALA A 62 1.05 -11.47 7.23
N GLN A 63 -0.19 -11.97 7.12
CA GLN A 63 -0.48 -13.30 6.58
C GLN A 63 -0.07 -13.43 5.11
N THR A 64 -0.27 -12.39 4.32
CA THR A 64 0.15 -12.36 2.93
C THR A 64 1.68 -12.43 2.80
N VAL A 65 2.41 -11.68 3.61
CA VAL A 65 3.89 -11.75 3.67
C VAL A 65 4.35 -13.14 4.09
N GLN A 66 3.71 -13.72 5.12
CA GLN A 66 4.03 -15.05 5.58
C GLN A 66 3.82 -16.09 4.47
N TRP A 67 2.69 -16.04 3.78
CA TRP A 67 2.41 -16.92 2.65
C TRP A 67 3.42 -16.75 1.52
N LEU A 68 3.74 -15.51 1.13
CA LEU A 68 4.75 -15.22 0.10
C LEU A 68 6.14 -15.73 0.48
N SER A 69 6.51 -15.64 1.77
CA SER A 69 7.81 -16.11 2.26
C SER A 69 8.00 -17.64 2.14
N GLN A 70 6.89 -18.38 2.04
CA GLN A 70 6.88 -19.84 1.89
C GLN A 70 6.90 -20.29 0.42
N GLN A 71 6.77 -19.37 -0.54
CA GLN A 71 6.74 -19.68 -1.97
C GLN A 71 8.17 -19.86 -2.52
N THR A 72 8.83 -20.96 -2.19
CA THR A 72 10.23 -21.20 -2.54
C THR A 72 10.51 -21.37 -4.05
N ALA A 73 9.46 -21.59 -4.86
CA ALA A 73 9.56 -21.68 -6.32
C ALA A 73 9.60 -20.30 -7.01
N TYR A 74 9.37 -19.21 -6.26
CA TYR A 74 9.26 -17.84 -6.78
C TYR A 74 10.11 -16.86 -5.97
N ASP A 75 10.66 -15.88 -6.66
CA ASP A 75 11.22 -14.68 -6.04
C ASP A 75 10.07 -13.71 -5.79
N THR A 76 9.63 -13.62 -4.54
CA THR A 76 8.38 -12.95 -4.18
C THR A 76 8.60 -11.54 -3.64
N ALA A 77 7.68 -10.64 -3.95
CA ALA A 77 7.61 -9.29 -3.37
C ALA A 77 6.16 -8.89 -3.13
N LEU A 78 5.94 -7.95 -2.24
CA LEU A 78 4.64 -7.35 -1.93
C LEU A 78 4.79 -5.83 -1.91
N LEU A 79 3.82 -5.15 -2.50
CA LEU A 79 3.60 -3.72 -2.34
C LEU A 79 2.16 -3.51 -1.88
N TYR A 80 1.99 -2.88 -0.74
CA TYR A 80 0.71 -2.44 -0.21
C TYR A 80 0.65 -0.93 -0.18
N VAL A 81 -0.46 -0.37 -0.61
CA VAL A 81 -0.77 1.05 -0.47
C VAL A 81 -2.28 1.19 -0.26
N SER A 82 -2.68 2.10 0.62
CA SER A 82 -4.07 2.53 0.67
C SER A 82 -4.33 3.54 -0.45
N ASP A 83 -5.49 3.47 -1.09
CA ASP A 83 -5.92 4.38 -2.15
C ASP A 83 -6.23 5.78 -1.61
N HIS A 84 -6.81 5.88 -0.41
CA HIS A 84 -7.06 7.12 0.33
C HIS A 84 -7.10 6.87 1.83
N GLY A 85 -7.15 7.93 2.61
CA GLY A 85 -7.41 7.89 4.04
C GLY A 85 -8.87 8.23 4.37
N GLU A 86 -9.17 8.33 5.65
CA GLU A 86 -10.52 8.60 6.16
C GLU A 86 -10.47 9.69 7.24
N SER A 87 -11.41 10.62 7.20
CA SER A 87 -11.68 11.57 8.29
C SER A 87 -12.61 10.90 9.31
N LEU A 88 -12.25 11.02 10.60
CA LEU A 88 -12.95 10.36 11.72
C LEU A 88 -13.62 11.38 12.66
N GLY A 89 -14.03 12.52 12.11
CA GLY A 89 -14.68 13.61 12.86
C GLY A 89 -13.79 14.85 13.08
N GLU A 90 -12.61 14.91 12.47
CA GLU A 90 -11.77 16.12 12.47
C GLU A 90 -12.54 17.25 11.78
N ASN A 91 -12.69 18.39 12.45
CA ASN A 91 -13.47 19.53 11.97
C ASN A 91 -14.91 19.17 11.53
N ASN A 92 -15.54 18.18 12.18
CA ASN A 92 -16.83 17.59 11.79
C ASN A 92 -16.84 16.93 10.40
N LEU A 93 -15.68 16.60 9.85
CA LEU A 93 -15.56 15.86 8.61
C LEU A 93 -15.49 14.37 8.92
N TYR A 94 -16.19 13.59 8.12
CA TYR A 94 -16.20 12.12 8.19
C TYR A 94 -15.97 11.55 6.80
N LEU A 95 -15.41 10.35 6.75
CA LEU A 95 -15.17 9.63 5.50
C LEU A 95 -14.17 10.36 4.58
N HIS A 96 -14.31 10.17 3.29
CA HIS A 96 -13.48 10.74 2.23
C HIS A 96 -14.34 11.32 1.11
N GLY A 97 -13.70 11.83 0.04
CA GLY A 97 -14.38 12.28 -1.17
C GLY A 97 -14.42 13.81 -1.35
N LEU A 98 -13.75 14.57 -0.48
CA LEU A 98 -13.54 15.99 -0.74
C LEU A 98 -12.59 16.18 -1.92
N PRO A 99 -12.77 17.24 -2.74
CA PRO A 99 -11.78 17.61 -3.74
C PRO A 99 -10.38 17.71 -3.13
N TYR A 100 -9.36 17.22 -3.84
CA TYR A 100 -8.00 17.07 -3.31
C TYR A 100 -7.45 18.36 -2.67
N ALA A 101 -7.76 19.53 -3.26
CA ALA A 101 -7.32 20.82 -2.73
C ALA A 101 -7.96 21.18 -1.37
N LEU A 102 -9.16 20.64 -1.07
CA LEU A 102 -9.93 20.90 0.15
C LEU A 102 -9.83 19.75 1.15
N ALA A 103 -9.44 18.57 0.69
CA ALA A 103 -9.35 17.38 1.51
C ALA A 103 -8.29 17.57 2.61
N PRO A 104 -8.61 17.24 3.87
CA PRO A 104 -7.65 17.31 4.96
C PRO A 104 -6.57 16.23 4.83
N ARG A 105 -5.53 16.33 5.64
CA ARG A 105 -4.40 15.40 5.64
C ARG A 105 -4.85 13.95 5.86
N GLU A 106 -5.82 13.73 6.71
CA GLU A 106 -6.36 12.44 7.10
C GLU A 106 -6.92 11.66 5.90
N GLN A 107 -7.41 12.36 4.87
CA GLN A 107 -7.90 11.73 3.64
C GLN A 107 -6.80 11.50 2.58
N LYS A 108 -5.60 12.07 2.75
CA LYS A 108 -4.53 12.08 1.75
C LYS A 108 -3.26 11.37 2.19
N HIS A 109 -2.99 11.32 3.49
CA HIS A 109 -1.78 10.72 4.04
C HIS A 109 -2.03 9.26 4.40
N VAL A 110 -1.52 8.37 3.57
CA VAL A 110 -1.78 6.93 3.64
C VAL A 110 -0.49 6.14 3.82
N PRO A 111 -0.55 4.92 4.40
CA PRO A 111 0.59 4.04 4.49
C PRO A 111 0.91 3.41 3.12
N MET A 112 2.20 3.25 2.85
CA MET A 112 2.72 2.39 1.81
C MET A 112 3.74 1.45 2.44
N LEU A 113 3.56 0.14 2.23
CA LEU A 113 4.43 -0.90 2.75
C LEU A 113 4.99 -1.72 1.59
N ALA A 114 6.26 -2.07 1.68
CA ALA A 114 6.90 -2.94 0.70
C ALA A 114 7.71 -4.02 1.40
N TRP A 115 7.62 -5.24 0.89
CA TRP A 115 8.38 -6.39 1.34
C TRP A 115 8.88 -7.18 0.14
N ALA A 116 10.05 -7.80 0.28
CA ALA A 116 10.59 -8.68 -0.74
C ALA A 116 11.38 -9.82 -0.09
N SER A 117 11.28 -11.02 -0.66
CA SER A 117 12.03 -12.20 -0.24
C SER A 117 13.53 -11.98 -0.41
N PRO A 118 14.38 -12.70 0.35
CA PRO A 118 15.83 -12.64 0.14
C PRO A 118 16.25 -12.95 -1.30
N ALA A 119 15.62 -13.99 -1.92
CA ALA A 119 15.89 -14.38 -3.29
C ALA A 119 15.55 -13.26 -4.28
N TRP A 120 14.38 -12.62 -4.13
CA TRP A 120 13.99 -11.45 -4.95
C TRP A 120 15.00 -10.31 -4.83
N ARG A 121 15.37 -9.94 -3.58
CA ARG A 121 16.35 -8.86 -3.33
C ARG A 121 17.71 -9.14 -3.97
N GLN A 122 18.16 -10.38 -3.87
CA GLN A 122 19.41 -10.81 -4.50
C GLN A 122 19.34 -10.72 -6.02
N ARG A 123 18.29 -11.29 -6.62
CA ARG A 123 18.08 -11.26 -8.08
C ARG A 123 18.02 -9.85 -8.64
N MET A 124 17.34 -8.95 -7.93
CA MET A 124 17.15 -7.56 -8.35
C MET A 124 18.32 -6.64 -7.96
N GLY A 125 19.35 -7.14 -7.28
CA GLY A 125 20.44 -6.31 -6.79
C GLY A 125 19.97 -5.21 -5.85
N LEU A 126 18.92 -5.45 -5.02
CA LEU A 126 18.37 -4.42 -4.15
C LEU A 126 19.28 -4.15 -2.95
N ASN A 127 19.80 -2.94 -2.86
CA ASN A 127 20.47 -2.44 -1.66
C ASN A 127 19.43 -2.12 -0.57
N THR A 128 19.34 -2.98 0.45
CA THR A 128 18.33 -2.85 1.52
C THR A 128 18.54 -1.60 2.38
N ALA A 129 19.78 -1.19 2.65
CA ALA A 129 20.06 0.03 3.39
C ALA A 129 19.57 1.27 2.64
N CYS A 130 19.76 1.30 1.31
CA CYS A 130 19.20 2.32 0.45
C CYS A 130 17.66 2.30 0.50
N ALA A 131 17.02 1.12 0.34
CA ALA A 131 15.57 0.98 0.37
C ALA A 131 14.98 1.48 1.70
N THR A 132 15.61 1.15 2.84
CA THR A 132 15.20 1.66 4.17
C THR A 132 15.31 3.19 4.23
N LYS A 133 16.35 3.79 3.65
CA LYS A 133 16.49 5.25 3.58
C LYS A 133 15.42 5.87 2.69
N GLN A 134 15.09 5.24 1.55
CA GLN A 134 14.03 5.71 0.66
C GLN A 134 12.65 5.65 1.33
N ALA A 135 12.39 4.68 2.21
CA ALA A 135 11.14 4.58 2.96
C ALA A 135 10.87 5.79 3.88
N GLN A 136 11.88 6.58 4.22
CA GLN A 136 11.73 7.81 5.03
C GLN A 136 11.40 9.06 4.18
N ARG A 137 11.38 8.94 2.88
CA ARG A 137 11.07 10.07 1.98
C ARG A 137 9.55 10.18 1.78
N PRO A 138 9.04 11.40 1.53
CA PRO A 138 7.67 11.55 1.09
C PRO A 138 7.51 10.96 -0.33
N TRP A 139 6.50 10.10 -0.47
CA TRP A 139 6.06 9.51 -1.73
C TRP A 139 4.60 9.90 -1.98
N SER A 140 4.15 9.81 -3.23
CA SER A 140 2.76 9.99 -3.62
C SER A 140 2.27 8.81 -4.46
N HIS A 141 0.97 8.76 -4.74
CA HIS A 141 0.42 7.74 -5.64
C HIS A 141 0.99 7.81 -7.07
N ASP A 142 1.57 8.96 -7.48
CA ASP A 142 2.28 9.09 -8.77
C ASP A 142 3.50 8.16 -8.86
N ASN A 143 4.07 7.80 -7.72
CA ASN A 143 5.18 6.86 -7.66
C ASN A 143 4.75 5.40 -7.79
N PHE A 144 3.47 5.09 -7.53
CA PHE A 144 2.98 3.72 -7.45
C PHE A 144 3.16 2.96 -8.76
N PHE A 145 2.75 3.53 -9.89
CA PHE A 145 2.88 2.92 -11.21
C PHE A 145 4.33 2.50 -11.52
N HIS A 146 5.27 3.41 -11.30
CA HIS A 146 6.69 3.17 -11.58
C HIS A 146 7.31 2.16 -10.62
N THR A 147 6.89 2.19 -9.34
CA THR A 147 7.32 1.22 -8.34
C THR A 147 6.82 -0.19 -8.66
N VAL A 148 5.58 -0.32 -9.11
CA VAL A 148 5.03 -1.63 -9.56
C VAL A 148 5.81 -2.18 -10.75
N LEU A 149 6.12 -1.35 -11.76
CA LEU A 149 6.93 -1.76 -12.90
C LEU A 149 8.34 -2.19 -12.47
N GLY A 150 8.94 -1.43 -11.54
CA GLY A 150 10.25 -1.76 -10.98
C GLY A 150 10.27 -3.07 -10.22
N LEU A 151 9.26 -3.31 -9.37
CA LEU A 151 9.10 -4.55 -8.62
C LEU A 151 8.87 -5.77 -9.53
N ALA A 152 8.10 -5.59 -10.59
CA ALA A 152 7.80 -6.64 -11.56
C ALA A 152 8.92 -6.85 -12.60
N ASP A 153 10.01 -6.07 -12.54
CA ASP A 153 11.10 -6.08 -13.52
C ASP A 153 10.61 -5.88 -14.96
N VAL A 154 9.63 -4.98 -15.14
CA VAL A 154 9.03 -4.67 -16.44
C VAL A 154 9.78 -3.52 -17.10
N HIS A 155 10.36 -3.80 -18.24
CA HIS A 155 11.09 -2.83 -19.08
C HIS A 155 10.14 -2.24 -20.12
N THR A 156 9.86 -0.94 -20.00
CA THR A 156 8.96 -0.20 -20.91
C THR A 156 9.38 1.26 -21.00
N GLN A 157 9.06 1.92 -22.12
CA GLN A 157 9.33 3.36 -22.30
C GLN A 157 8.52 4.24 -21.31
N ALA A 158 7.42 3.72 -20.76
CA ALA A 158 6.62 4.42 -19.76
C ALA A 158 7.30 4.46 -18.37
N TYR A 159 8.27 3.59 -18.10
CA TYR A 159 8.95 3.54 -16.80
C TYR A 159 9.87 4.73 -16.60
N GLN A 160 9.76 5.40 -15.48
CA GLN A 160 10.63 6.48 -15.03
C GLN A 160 11.28 6.08 -13.70
N GLY A 161 12.56 5.72 -13.71
CA GLY A 161 13.29 5.25 -12.52
C GLY A 161 13.35 6.26 -11.38
N ALA A 162 13.27 7.56 -11.67
CA ALA A 162 13.22 8.62 -10.67
C ALA A 162 11.92 8.61 -9.86
N LEU A 163 10.84 8.05 -10.41
CA LEU A 163 9.54 7.91 -9.76
C LEU A 163 9.34 6.52 -9.12
N ASP A 164 10.24 5.56 -9.35
CA ASP A 164 10.23 4.28 -8.67
C ASP A 164 10.83 4.45 -7.26
N ALA A 165 10.07 4.13 -6.22
CA ALA A 165 10.49 4.29 -4.82
C ALA A 165 11.78 3.51 -4.49
N TRP A 166 12.04 2.40 -5.17
CA TRP A 166 13.26 1.61 -5.04
C TRP A 166 14.25 1.80 -6.20
N GLY A 167 13.87 2.54 -7.23
CA GLY A 167 14.68 2.76 -8.43
C GLY A 167 16.15 3.09 -8.16
N PRO A 168 16.45 4.06 -7.26
CA PRO A 168 17.82 4.42 -6.91
C PRO A 168 18.60 3.34 -6.17
N CYS A 169 17.94 2.30 -5.69
CA CYS A 169 18.52 1.27 -4.82
C CYS A 169 18.88 -0.03 -5.54
N TYR A 170 18.58 -0.15 -6.81
CA TYR A 170 19.02 -1.28 -7.62
C TYR A 170 20.45 -1.07 -8.11
N THR A 171 21.36 -2.02 -7.82
CA THR A 171 22.78 -1.90 -8.15
C THR A 171 23.09 -2.25 -9.60
N ASP A 172 22.24 -3.07 -10.25
CA ASP A 172 22.52 -3.64 -11.56
C ASP A 172 21.31 -3.60 -12.52
N LYS A 173 20.41 -2.59 -12.41
CA LYS A 173 19.40 -2.45 -13.46
C LYS A 173 20.12 -2.13 -14.78
N PRO A 174 20.00 -2.98 -15.80
CA PRO A 174 20.53 -2.66 -17.12
C PRO A 174 19.93 -1.31 -17.54
N THR A 175 20.79 -0.40 -17.94
CA THR A 175 20.37 0.84 -18.60
C THR A 175 19.43 0.44 -19.74
N MET A 176 18.20 0.92 -19.73
CA MET A 176 17.20 0.57 -20.74
C MET A 176 17.82 0.75 -22.14
N VAL A 177 18.02 -0.35 -22.84
CA VAL A 177 18.29 -0.28 -24.28
C VAL A 177 16.98 0.18 -24.92
N PRO A 178 16.94 1.33 -25.62
CA PRO A 178 15.74 1.72 -26.36
C PRO A 178 15.38 0.59 -27.32
N MET A 179 14.18 0.04 -27.21
CA MET A 179 13.69 -0.81 -28.26
C MET A 179 13.73 -0.01 -29.58
N ALA A 180 14.55 -0.48 -30.52
CA ALA A 180 14.58 0.11 -31.85
C ALA A 180 13.14 0.18 -32.37
N SER A 181 12.75 1.34 -32.88
CA SER A 181 11.46 1.58 -33.51
C SER A 181 11.20 0.48 -34.53
N LEU A 182 10.22 -0.37 -34.30
CA LEU A 182 9.65 -1.19 -35.36
C LEU A 182 8.88 -0.23 -36.27
N THR A 183 9.60 0.34 -37.22
CA THR A 183 8.98 0.94 -38.42
C THR A 183 8.51 -0.20 -39.31
N GLN A 184 7.23 -0.39 -39.42
CA GLN A 184 6.55 -0.93 -40.59
C GLN A 184 5.74 0.18 -41.23
#